data_4086fa8adcae05aaec8b609e5d757d4c
#
_entry.id   4086fa8adcae05aaec8b609e5d757d4c
#
_cell.length_a   1.000
_cell.length_b   1.000
_cell.length_c   1.000
_cell.angle_alpha   90.00
_cell.angle_beta   90.00
_cell.angle_gamma   90.00
#
_symmetry.space_group_name_H-M   'P 1'
#
loop_
_entity.id
_entity.type
_entity.pdbx_description
1 polymer ?
#
loop_
_entity_poly.entity_id
_entity_poly.type
_entity_poly.pdbx_seq_one_letter_code
_entity_poly.pdbx_strand_id
1 'polypeptide(L)'
;MSSSEDNDNTTNPNGYTEDVRSLTSDDGPINKLQRTRTMESAADFFFSSVPDADKADLKKPYFYNLKKDVVMPSSPGNIENYQIDWLGPDDPEMPINWSWGRKHKALTMCAVAAMVTVFGSAIIAPAAEVIEEVFHVGLPVSILNVSLYVLGFAIGPVIWGPASEFLGRRLPLVVGCLGLTLFSFACATAKDFQTLVLCRFFSGLFGASPLAVGPAVMADIFSTEDRGNAISLICLMIIAGPMLAPVVGGYITFSYLGWRWTEYILGIFSSLVLFLLTFFLEE
;
A
#
# COMPACT_ATOMS: atom_id res chain seq x y z
N MET A 1 -38.02 -8.09 -60.35
CA MET A 1 -38.82 -8.91 -59.41
C MET A 1 -38.13 -8.84 -58.08
N SER A 2 -38.56 -7.97 -57.27
CA SER A 2 -39.47 -7.94 -56.10
C SER A 2 -38.84 -8.66 -54.93
N SER A 3 -38.37 -7.85 -54.00
CA SER A 3 -38.94 -7.54 -52.67
C SER A 3 -38.81 -8.73 -51.69
N SER A 4 -38.35 -8.56 -50.52
CA SER A 4 -39.06 -7.85 -49.44
C SER A 4 -38.10 -7.60 -48.25
N GLU A 5 -38.21 -6.41 -47.69
CA GLU A 5 -37.77 -6.00 -46.36
C GLU A 5 -38.62 -6.78 -45.32
N ASP A 6 -37.95 -7.39 -44.33
CA ASP A 6 -38.61 -7.76 -43.08
C ASP A 6 -37.99 -6.95 -41.94
N ASN A 7 -38.82 -6.01 -41.48
CA ASN A 7 -38.64 -5.15 -40.35
C ASN A 7 -39.05 -5.94 -39.09
N ASP A 8 -38.11 -6.44 -38.34
CA ASP A 8 -38.39 -7.07 -37.04
C ASP A 8 -38.11 -6.09 -35.89
N ASN A 9 -39.19 -5.38 -35.58
CA ASN A 9 -39.28 -4.43 -34.49
C ASN A 9 -39.71 -5.19 -33.22
N THR A 10 -38.78 -5.81 -32.48
CA THR A 10 -39.08 -6.39 -31.18
C THR A 10 -38.96 -5.32 -30.10
N THR A 11 -40.07 -4.70 -29.77
CA THR A 11 -40.25 -3.83 -28.60
C THR A 11 -40.27 -4.67 -27.32
N ASN A 12 -39.27 -4.43 -26.46
CA ASN A 12 -39.18 -4.95 -25.09
C ASN A 12 -40.22 -4.22 -24.20
N PRO A 13 -40.98 -4.92 -23.31
CA PRO A 13 -42.11 -4.33 -22.56
C PRO A 13 -41.74 -3.33 -21.47
N ASN A 14 -40.45 -2.94 -21.29
CA ASN A 14 -40.02 -1.99 -20.28
C ASN A 14 -39.62 -0.58 -20.78
N GLY A 15 -39.95 -0.24 -22.03
CA GLY A 15 -39.97 1.16 -22.48
C GLY A 15 -38.65 1.94 -22.48
N TYR A 16 -37.48 1.28 -22.38
CA TYR A 16 -36.17 1.91 -22.54
C TYR A 16 -35.59 1.59 -23.90
N THR A 17 -35.54 2.57 -24.77
CA THR A 17 -34.86 2.51 -26.07
C THR A 17 -33.36 2.39 -25.86
N GLU A 18 -32.75 1.33 -26.43
CA GLU A 18 -31.33 1.17 -26.55
C GLU A 18 -30.70 2.20 -27.49
N ASP A 19 -30.38 3.38 -26.97
CA ASP A 19 -29.59 4.40 -27.68
C ASP A 19 -28.32 4.78 -26.89
N VAL A 20 -27.67 3.80 -26.27
CA VAL A 20 -26.43 4.03 -25.49
C VAL A 20 -25.15 3.63 -26.26
N ARG A 21 -25.25 3.12 -27.48
CA ARG A 21 -24.07 2.68 -28.26
C ARG A 21 -23.43 3.71 -29.17
N SER A 22 -23.90 4.96 -29.21
CA SER A 22 -23.31 6.01 -30.07
C SER A 22 -22.68 7.20 -29.32
N LEU A 23 -22.45 7.10 -28.01
CA LEU A 23 -21.90 8.20 -27.20
C LEU A 23 -20.40 8.09 -26.89
N THR A 24 -19.66 7.25 -27.60
CA THR A 24 -18.20 7.19 -27.43
C THR A 24 -17.49 7.51 -28.74
N SER A 25 -17.52 8.75 -29.18
CA SER A 25 -16.47 9.38 -30.04
C SER A 25 -16.98 10.61 -30.79
N ASP A 26 -17.32 11.68 -30.11
CA ASP A 26 -17.18 13.03 -30.68
C ASP A 26 -17.43 14.10 -29.59
N ASP A 27 -16.45 14.35 -28.75
CA ASP A 27 -16.44 15.51 -27.88
C ASP A 27 -16.07 16.76 -28.71
N GLY A 28 -16.97 17.18 -29.56
CA GLY A 28 -16.86 18.43 -30.30
C GLY A 28 -16.85 19.63 -29.33
N PRO A 29 -16.28 20.79 -29.76
CA PRO A 29 -16.11 21.98 -28.91
C PRO A 29 -17.43 22.52 -28.33
N ILE A 30 -18.58 22.20 -28.92
CA ILE A 30 -19.92 22.59 -28.44
C ILE A 30 -20.30 21.85 -27.15
N ASN A 31 -19.92 20.58 -27.01
CA ASN A 31 -20.22 19.78 -25.81
C ASN A 31 -19.38 20.23 -24.61
N LYS A 32 -18.14 20.69 -24.83
CA LYS A 32 -17.31 21.29 -23.78
C LYS A 32 -17.89 22.61 -23.26
N LEU A 33 -18.43 23.45 -24.12
CA LEU A 33 -19.05 24.73 -23.74
C LEU A 33 -20.38 24.55 -22.99
N GLN A 34 -21.16 23.54 -23.31
CA GLN A 34 -22.37 23.21 -22.55
C GLN A 34 -22.04 22.64 -21.18
N ARG A 35 -21.03 21.75 -21.07
CA ARG A 35 -20.55 21.23 -19.78
C ARG A 35 -20.05 22.37 -18.86
N THR A 36 -19.25 23.32 -19.36
CA THR A 36 -18.74 24.45 -18.56
C THR A 36 -19.88 25.37 -18.07
N ARG A 37 -20.89 25.66 -18.89
CA ARG A 37 -22.05 26.47 -18.46
C ARG A 37 -22.86 25.79 -17.37
N THR A 38 -23.05 24.48 -17.45
CA THR A 38 -23.78 23.70 -16.44
C THR A 38 -23.04 23.68 -15.10
N MET A 39 -21.71 23.66 -15.12
CA MET A 39 -20.89 23.70 -13.93
C MET A 39 -20.87 25.09 -13.24
N GLU A 40 -20.77 26.17 -14.00
CA GLU A 40 -20.88 27.53 -13.45
C GLU A 40 -22.24 27.72 -12.78
N SER A 41 -23.33 27.28 -13.41
CA SER A 41 -24.66 27.35 -12.86
C SER A 41 -24.85 26.48 -11.60
N ALA A 42 -24.24 25.31 -11.52
CA ALA A 42 -24.30 24.45 -10.34
C ALA A 42 -23.45 25.01 -9.18
N ALA A 43 -22.30 25.59 -9.47
CA ALA A 43 -21.48 26.28 -8.46
C ALA A 43 -22.21 27.51 -7.91
N ASP A 44 -22.80 28.34 -8.76
CA ASP A 44 -23.58 29.51 -8.36
C ASP A 44 -24.81 29.13 -7.52
N PHE A 45 -25.48 28.05 -7.86
CA PHE A 45 -26.59 27.51 -7.08
C PHE A 45 -26.14 27.05 -5.69
N PHE A 46 -25.02 26.32 -5.61
CA PHE A 46 -24.46 25.86 -4.34
C PHE A 46 -24.06 27.05 -3.45
N PHE A 47 -23.36 28.05 -4.00
CA PHE A 47 -22.98 29.25 -3.26
C PHE A 47 -24.19 30.11 -2.84
N SER A 48 -25.28 30.13 -3.59
CA SER A 48 -26.50 30.86 -3.23
C SER A 48 -27.27 30.16 -2.11
N SER A 49 -27.16 28.86 -1.95
CA SER A 49 -27.84 28.07 -0.93
C SER A 49 -27.16 28.04 0.44
N VAL A 50 -25.90 28.52 0.54
CA VAL A 50 -25.15 28.60 1.81
C VAL A 50 -25.50 29.90 2.55
N PRO A 51 -25.85 29.85 3.85
CA PRO A 51 -26.10 31.06 4.66
C PRO A 51 -24.92 32.02 4.65
N ASP A 52 -25.18 33.33 4.63
CA ASP A 52 -24.11 34.34 4.49
C ASP A 52 -23.08 34.34 5.63
N ALA A 53 -23.44 33.85 6.82
CA ALA A 53 -22.53 33.67 7.94
C ALA A 53 -21.45 32.58 7.69
N ASP A 54 -21.78 31.52 6.96
CA ASP A 54 -20.86 30.41 6.67
C ASP A 54 -20.00 30.69 5.43
N LYS A 55 -20.40 31.61 4.57
CA LYS A 55 -19.62 32.03 3.39
C LYS A 55 -18.30 32.70 3.75
N ALA A 56 -18.21 33.34 4.91
CA ALA A 56 -16.98 34.01 5.38
C ALA A 56 -15.93 33.01 5.91
N ASP A 57 -16.37 31.87 6.44
CA ASP A 57 -15.51 30.82 7.01
C ASP A 57 -15.10 29.74 5.99
N LEU A 58 -15.79 29.64 4.86
CA LEU A 58 -15.35 28.87 3.71
C LEU A 58 -14.09 29.53 3.15
N LYS A 59 -12.94 29.19 3.72
CA LYS A 59 -11.62 29.61 3.20
C LYS A 59 -11.58 29.34 1.70
N LYS A 60 -11.65 30.41 0.92
CA LYS A 60 -11.61 30.43 -0.55
C LYS A 60 -10.60 29.50 -1.25
N PRO A 61 -9.51 28.97 -0.61
CA PRO A 61 -8.56 28.12 -1.33
C PRO A 61 -9.09 26.75 -1.76
N TYR A 62 -10.11 26.17 -1.10
CA TYR A 62 -10.54 24.81 -1.43
C TYR A 62 -11.37 24.73 -2.72
N PHE A 63 -12.13 25.80 -3.04
CA PHE A 63 -12.96 25.83 -4.25
C PHE A 63 -12.34 26.63 -5.40
N TYR A 64 -11.33 27.46 -5.11
CA TYR A 64 -10.69 28.30 -6.12
C TYR A 64 -9.79 27.54 -7.10
N ASN A 65 -9.34 26.34 -6.72
CA ASN A 65 -8.51 25.46 -7.55
C ASN A 65 -9.29 24.34 -8.25
N LEU A 66 -10.63 24.35 -8.15
CA LEU A 66 -11.45 23.50 -9.00
C LEU A 66 -11.25 23.97 -10.45
N LYS A 67 -10.35 23.31 -11.17
CA LYS A 67 -10.24 23.46 -12.62
C LYS A 67 -11.62 23.20 -13.22
N LYS A 68 -11.94 23.93 -14.29
CA LYS A 68 -13.24 23.97 -14.99
C LYS A 68 -13.83 22.62 -15.46
N ASP A 69 -13.17 21.49 -15.11
CA ASP A 69 -13.49 20.16 -15.63
C ASP A 69 -13.99 19.17 -14.56
N VAL A 70 -14.31 19.64 -13.33
CA VAL A 70 -14.89 18.78 -12.28
C VAL A 70 -16.37 18.58 -12.56
N VAL A 71 -16.74 17.35 -12.87
CA VAL A 71 -18.14 16.94 -13.00
C VAL A 71 -18.78 16.88 -11.61
N MET A 72 -19.54 17.92 -11.23
CA MET A 72 -20.34 17.88 -10.02
C MET A 72 -21.52 16.91 -10.21
N PRO A 73 -21.86 16.07 -9.21
CA PRO A 73 -23.00 15.18 -9.30
C PRO A 73 -24.28 15.98 -9.47
N SER A 74 -25.13 15.57 -10.39
CA SER A 74 -26.35 16.26 -10.84
C SER A 74 -27.49 16.28 -9.81
N SER A 75 -27.30 15.76 -8.59
CA SER A 75 -28.34 15.72 -7.56
C SER A 75 -27.76 15.79 -6.14
N PRO A 76 -28.18 16.78 -5.32
CA PRO A 76 -27.70 16.95 -3.94
C PRO A 76 -28.23 15.90 -2.94
N GLY A 77 -29.01 14.93 -3.39
CA GLY A 77 -29.76 14.04 -2.50
C GLY A 77 -29.14 12.65 -2.24
N ASN A 78 -28.16 12.20 -3.01
CA ASN A 78 -27.53 10.90 -2.84
C ASN A 78 -26.05 11.07 -2.52
N ILE A 79 -25.72 11.11 -1.24
CA ILE A 79 -24.34 11.15 -0.71
C ILE A 79 -23.53 9.93 -1.18
N GLU A 80 -24.17 8.82 -1.53
CA GLU A 80 -23.54 7.58 -2.00
C GLU A 80 -22.84 7.68 -3.36
N ASN A 81 -23.07 8.74 -4.14
CA ASN A 81 -22.48 8.93 -5.47
C ASN A 81 -21.35 9.98 -5.52
N TYR A 82 -20.86 10.46 -4.38
CA TYR A 82 -19.70 11.34 -4.36
C TYR A 82 -18.41 10.50 -4.50
N GLN A 83 -18.09 10.14 -5.71
CA GLN A 83 -16.73 9.69 -6.03
C GLN A 83 -15.83 10.92 -6.08
N ILE A 84 -14.93 11.03 -5.12
CA ILE A 84 -13.85 12.01 -5.17
C ILE A 84 -12.83 11.46 -6.16
N ASP A 85 -12.82 12.03 -7.36
CA ASP A 85 -11.87 11.69 -8.41
C ASP A 85 -10.86 12.83 -8.58
N TRP A 86 -9.73 12.52 -9.21
CA TRP A 86 -8.68 13.49 -9.49
C TRP A 86 -9.17 14.56 -10.47
N LEU A 87 -8.62 15.78 -10.37
CA LEU A 87 -9.01 16.93 -11.21
C LEU A 87 -8.69 16.75 -12.70
N GLY A 88 -8.03 15.65 -13.08
CA GLY A 88 -7.68 15.30 -14.45
C GLY A 88 -6.40 14.47 -14.52
N PRO A 89 -6.03 13.97 -15.71
CA PRO A 89 -4.86 13.13 -15.89
C PRO A 89 -3.53 13.83 -15.57
N ASP A 90 -3.49 15.17 -15.60
CA ASP A 90 -2.29 15.98 -15.34
C ASP A 90 -2.27 16.58 -13.92
N ASP A 91 -3.11 16.08 -13.00
CA ASP A 91 -3.16 16.58 -11.62
C ASP A 91 -1.80 16.33 -10.93
N PRO A 92 -1.12 17.37 -10.40
CA PRO A 92 0.17 17.22 -9.72
C PRO A 92 0.09 16.48 -8.39
N GLU A 93 -1.10 16.38 -7.78
CA GLU A 93 -1.32 15.60 -6.55
C GLU A 93 -1.49 14.12 -6.83
N MET A 94 -1.82 13.75 -8.06
CA MET A 94 -1.94 12.35 -8.47
C MET A 94 -0.58 11.63 -8.37
N PRO A 95 -0.46 10.50 -7.63
CA PRO A 95 0.82 9.82 -7.41
C PRO A 95 1.53 9.41 -8.71
N ILE A 96 0.78 9.11 -9.77
CA ILE A 96 1.33 8.77 -11.10
C ILE A 96 2.10 9.95 -11.72
N ASN A 97 1.78 11.20 -11.35
CA ASN A 97 2.43 12.40 -11.88
C ASN A 97 3.58 12.90 -11.00
N TRP A 98 3.89 12.20 -9.91
CA TRP A 98 5.02 12.56 -9.04
C TRP A 98 6.35 12.54 -9.81
N SER A 99 7.25 13.43 -9.39
CA SER A 99 8.61 13.46 -9.95
C SER A 99 9.33 12.11 -9.75
N TRP A 100 10.17 11.74 -10.71
CA TRP A 100 10.96 10.51 -10.65
C TRP A 100 11.73 10.34 -9.32
N GLY A 101 12.22 11.43 -8.75
CA GLY A 101 12.90 11.40 -7.46
C GLY A 101 12.00 10.95 -6.30
N ARG A 102 10.74 11.39 -6.24
CA ARG A 102 9.76 10.95 -5.23
C ARG A 102 9.40 9.48 -5.42
N LYS A 103 9.14 9.06 -6.66
CA LYS A 103 8.83 7.67 -7.00
C LYS A 103 9.96 6.71 -6.59
N HIS A 104 11.21 7.04 -6.93
CA HIS A 104 12.36 6.21 -6.56
C HIS A 104 12.62 6.16 -5.06
N LYS A 105 12.37 7.25 -4.32
CA LYS A 105 12.44 7.24 -2.85
C LYS A 105 11.43 6.25 -2.26
N ALA A 106 10.17 6.34 -2.65
CA ALA A 106 9.13 5.43 -2.18
C ALA A 106 9.45 3.97 -2.54
N LEU A 107 9.89 3.72 -3.79
CA LEU A 107 10.31 2.41 -4.25
C LEU A 107 11.46 1.84 -3.41
N THR A 108 12.51 2.62 -3.21
CA THR A 108 13.68 2.16 -2.44
C THR A 108 13.31 1.86 -0.98
N MET A 109 12.48 2.70 -0.37
CA MET A 109 12.02 2.47 1.00
C MET A 109 11.20 1.20 1.13
N CYS A 110 10.24 0.97 0.24
CA CYS A 110 9.43 -0.25 0.24
C CYS A 110 10.29 -1.49 -0.04
N ALA A 111 11.25 -1.40 -0.97
CA ALA A 111 12.14 -2.48 -1.30
C ALA A 111 13.07 -2.86 -0.14
N VAL A 112 13.65 -1.86 0.55
CA VAL A 112 14.51 -2.09 1.73
C VAL A 112 13.67 -2.61 2.90
N ALA A 113 12.47 -2.10 3.13
CA ALA A 113 11.56 -2.60 4.15
C ALA A 113 11.22 -4.08 3.92
N ALA A 114 10.86 -4.45 2.70
CA ALA A 114 10.61 -5.83 2.31
C ALA A 114 11.85 -6.72 2.50
N MET A 115 13.04 -6.24 2.10
CA MET A 115 14.31 -6.97 2.29
C MET A 115 14.58 -7.23 3.77
N VAL A 116 14.47 -6.22 4.65
CA VAL A 116 14.76 -6.38 6.08
C VAL A 116 13.82 -7.38 6.73
N THR A 117 12.56 -7.37 6.35
CA THR A 117 11.57 -8.32 6.86
C THR A 117 11.91 -9.76 6.48
N VAL A 118 12.22 -10.01 5.21
CA VAL A 118 12.54 -11.37 4.74
C VAL A 118 13.91 -11.79 5.24
N PHE A 119 14.86 -10.88 5.38
CA PHE A 119 16.15 -11.11 6.04
C PHE A 119 15.97 -11.61 7.48
N GLY A 120 14.99 -11.01 8.23
CA GLY A 120 14.65 -11.43 9.59
C GLY A 120 14.17 -12.87 9.71
N SER A 121 13.58 -13.45 8.66
CA SER A 121 13.11 -14.84 8.69
C SER A 121 14.26 -15.86 8.76
N ALA A 122 15.40 -15.56 8.15
CA ALA A 122 16.48 -16.51 7.95
C ALA A 122 17.74 -16.21 8.79
N ILE A 123 17.88 -15.01 9.36
CA ILE A 123 19.11 -14.61 10.08
C ILE A 123 19.39 -15.48 11.31
N ILE A 124 18.38 -16.00 11.98
CA ILE A 124 18.54 -16.84 13.18
C ILE A 124 18.76 -18.31 12.85
N ALA A 125 18.56 -18.74 11.60
CA ALA A 125 18.63 -20.15 11.23
C ALA A 125 19.98 -20.82 11.62
N PRO A 126 21.16 -20.18 11.41
CA PRO A 126 22.43 -20.74 11.84
C PRO A 126 22.61 -20.86 13.37
N ALA A 127 21.77 -20.16 14.14
CA ALA A 127 21.84 -20.18 15.61
C ALA A 127 21.03 -21.32 16.25
N ALA A 128 20.36 -22.17 15.45
CA ALA A 128 19.47 -23.20 15.96
C ALA A 128 20.16 -24.18 16.94
N GLU A 129 21.38 -24.61 16.65
CA GLU A 129 22.16 -25.49 17.53
C GLU A 129 22.58 -24.78 18.84
N VAL A 130 23.00 -23.54 18.76
CA VAL A 130 23.37 -22.74 19.93
C VAL A 130 22.14 -22.47 20.83
N ILE A 131 20.97 -22.25 20.23
CA ILE A 131 19.70 -22.05 20.95
C ILE A 131 19.27 -23.35 21.62
N GLU A 132 19.44 -24.50 20.98
CA GLU A 132 19.23 -25.84 21.56
C GLU A 132 20.02 -26.01 22.85
N GLU A 133 21.32 -25.71 22.82
CA GLU A 133 22.20 -25.81 23.97
C GLU A 133 21.84 -24.83 25.09
N VAL A 134 21.59 -23.57 24.75
CA VAL A 134 21.32 -22.49 25.73
C VAL A 134 20.02 -22.70 26.49
N PHE A 135 18.97 -23.14 25.79
CA PHE A 135 17.65 -23.33 26.38
C PHE A 135 17.35 -24.78 26.78
N HIS A 136 18.30 -25.70 26.55
CA HIS A 136 18.12 -27.14 26.82
C HIS A 136 16.87 -27.75 26.19
N VAL A 137 16.60 -27.37 24.95
CA VAL A 137 15.48 -27.87 24.15
C VAL A 137 16.02 -28.77 23.04
N GLY A 138 15.20 -29.66 22.51
CA GLY A 138 15.64 -30.47 21.36
C GLY A 138 15.74 -29.66 20.07
N LEU A 139 16.59 -30.07 19.14
CA LEU A 139 16.79 -29.40 17.84
C LEU A 139 15.47 -29.14 17.07
N PRO A 140 14.50 -30.09 16.98
CA PRO A 140 13.22 -29.80 16.33
C PRO A 140 12.44 -28.65 16.97
N VAL A 141 12.57 -28.50 18.30
CA VAL A 141 11.91 -27.41 19.04
C VAL A 141 12.65 -26.09 18.77
N SER A 142 13.96 -26.08 18.72
CA SER A 142 14.75 -24.90 18.36
C SER A 142 14.38 -24.33 16.99
N ILE A 143 14.11 -25.20 16.00
CA ILE A 143 13.68 -24.80 14.64
C ILE A 143 12.32 -24.10 14.64
N LEU A 144 11.45 -24.30 15.64
CA LEU A 144 10.19 -23.57 15.77
C LEU A 144 10.38 -22.06 15.76
N ASN A 145 11.55 -21.58 16.17
CA ASN A 145 11.91 -20.18 16.18
C ASN A 145 11.86 -19.56 14.76
N VAL A 146 12.31 -20.30 13.76
CA VAL A 146 12.21 -19.90 12.34
C VAL A 146 10.78 -20.13 11.82
N SER A 147 10.20 -21.30 12.15
CA SER A 147 8.89 -21.71 11.62
C SER A 147 7.75 -20.80 12.07
N LEU A 148 7.77 -20.32 13.35
CA LEU A 148 6.73 -19.41 13.84
C LEU A 148 6.87 -18.00 13.26
N TYR A 149 8.08 -17.53 12.99
CA TYR A 149 8.25 -16.30 12.24
C TYR A 149 7.58 -16.40 10.86
N VAL A 150 7.85 -17.48 10.13
CA VAL A 150 7.27 -17.74 8.80
C VAL A 150 5.76 -17.90 8.87
N LEU A 151 5.23 -18.54 9.92
CA LEU A 151 3.79 -18.67 10.14
C LEU A 151 3.15 -17.29 10.37
N GLY A 152 3.71 -16.45 11.24
CA GLY A 152 3.26 -15.08 11.44
C GLY A 152 3.29 -14.28 10.15
N PHE A 153 4.37 -14.43 9.38
CA PHE A 153 4.56 -13.80 8.08
C PHE A 153 3.54 -14.24 7.03
N ALA A 154 3.09 -15.50 7.05
CA ALA A 154 2.07 -16.02 6.15
C ALA A 154 0.66 -15.49 6.48
N ILE A 155 0.37 -15.27 7.77
CA ILE A 155 -0.93 -14.72 8.23
C ILE A 155 -1.00 -13.21 8.02
N GLY A 156 0.12 -12.51 8.11
CA GLY A 156 0.20 -11.06 8.05
C GLY A 156 -0.52 -10.40 6.89
N PRO A 157 -0.34 -10.85 5.62
CA PRO A 157 -1.00 -10.24 4.47
C PRO A 157 -2.53 -10.23 4.54
N VAL A 158 -3.14 -11.21 5.22
CA VAL A 158 -4.59 -11.28 5.43
C VAL A 158 -5.09 -10.11 6.28
N ILE A 159 -4.25 -9.59 7.15
CA ILE A 159 -4.56 -8.44 8.02
C ILE A 159 -4.13 -7.13 7.34
N TRP A 160 -2.89 -7.08 6.85
CA TRP A 160 -2.29 -5.85 6.34
C TRP A 160 -2.80 -5.45 4.95
N GLY A 161 -3.24 -6.41 4.12
CA GLY A 161 -3.87 -6.13 2.83
C GLY A 161 -5.09 -5.23 2.97
N PRO A 162 -6.18 -5.72 3.59
CA PRO A 162 -7.38 -4.93 3.83
C PRO A 162 -7.11 -3.67 4.65
N ALA A 163 -6.25 -3.75 5.69
CA ALA A 163 -5.91 -2.57 6.50
C ALA A 163 -5.33 -1.45 5.65
N SER A 164 -4.53 -1.76 4.62
CA SER A 164 -3.93 -0.76 3.73
C SER A 164 -4.92 -0.08 2.79
N GLU A 165 -6.06 -0.72 2.53
CA GLU A 165 -7.13 -0.13 1.72
C GLU A 165 -8.00 0.83 2.53
N PHE A 166 -8.23 0.52 3.83
CA PHE A 166 -9.04 1.37 4.69
C PHE A 166 -8.27 2.52 5.34
N LEU A 167 -7.01 2.30 5.70
CA LEU A 167 -6.20 3.24 6.50
C LEU A 167 -5.17 4.01 5.65
N GLY A 168 -5.15 3.78 4.32
CA GLY A 168 -4.09 4.29 3.46
C GLY A 168 -2.82 3.43 3.52
N ARG A 169 -1.85 3.70 2.65
CA ARG A 169 -0.67 2.84 2.47
C ARG A 169 0.41 3.07 3.53
N ARG A 170 0.57 4.30 3.99
CA ARG A 170 1.63 4.70 4.92
C ARG A 170 1.47 4.09 6.30
N LEU A 171 0.26 4.18 6.88
CA LEU A 171 0.01 3.78 8.26
C LEU A 171 0.30 2.29 8.51
N PRO A 172 -0.18 1.33 7.70
CA PRO A 172 0.16 -0.08 7.87
C PRO A 172 1.65 -0.37 7.74
N LEU A 173 2.36 0.31 6.83
CA LEU A 173 3.82 0.16 6.68
C LEU A 173 4.56 0.61 7.95
N VAL A 174 4.21 1.77 8.51
CA VAL A 174 4.84 2.31 9.72
C VAL A 174 4.52 1.43 10.93
N VAL A 175 3.25 1.04 11.13
CA VAL A 175 2.84 0.17 12.26
C VAL A 175 3.47 -1.21 12.15
N GLY A 176 3.53 -1.78 10.94
CA GLY A 176 4.19 -3.06 10.70
C GLY A 176 5.69 -3.02 11.00
N CYS A 177 6.41 -2.00 10.52
CA CYS A 177 7.83 -1.84 10.83
C CYS A 177 8.08 -1.53 12.32
N LEU A 178 7.20 -0.78 12.97
CA LEU A 178 7.27 -0.54 14.41
C LEU A 178 7.14 -1.86 15.19
N GLY A 179 6.13 -2.67 14.87
CA GLY A 179 5.94 -3.97 15.49
C GLY A 179 7.12 -4.91 15.26
N LEU A 180 7.64 -5.00 14.02
CA LEU A 180 8.84 -5.77 13.71
C LEU A 180 10.02 -5.33 14.60
N THR A 181 10.25 -4.03 14.72
CA THR A 181 11.33 -3.47 15.53
C THR A 181 11.19 -3.83 17.01
N LEU A 182 10.01 -3.60 17.60
CA LEU A 182 9.75 -3.88 19.02
C LEU A 182 9.91 -5.36 19.35
N PHE A 183 9.33 -6.24 18.53
CA PHE A 183 9.40 -7.68 18.76
C PHE A 183 10.79 -8.26 18.46
N SER A 184 11.59 -7.67 17.55
CA SER A 184 12.98 -8.07 17.34
C SER A 184 13.82 -7.76 18.57
N PHE A 185 13.70 -6.58 19.19
CA PHE A 185 14.38 -6.28 20.45
C PHE A 185 13.87 -7.15 21.60
N ALA A 186 12.58 -7.47 21.64
CA ALA A 186 12.04 -8.41 22.63
C ALA A 186 12.63 -9.82 22.46
N CYS A 187 12.80 -10.32 21.23
CA CYS A 187 13.50 -11.57 20.94
C CYS A 187 14.96 -11.56 21.44
N ALA A 188 15.68 -10.47 21.19
CA ALA A 188 17.07 -10.33 21.63
C ALA A 188 17.24 -10.39 23.16
N THR A 189 16.26 -9.90 23.90
CA THR A 189 16.24 -9.86 25.38
C THR A 189 15.54 -11.04 26.03
N ALA A 190 14.99 -11.98 25.25
CA ALA A 190 14.25 -13.13 25.77
C ALA A 190 15.11 -14.00 26.71
N LYS A 191 14.54 -14.34 27.87
CA LYS A 191 15.15 -15.20 28.88
C LYS A 191 14.70 -16.65 28.73
N ASP A 192 13.47 -16.85 28.28
CA ASP A 192 12.82 -18.13 28.14
C ASP A 192 12.58 -18.43 26.65
N PHE A 193 12.65 -19.71 26.27
CA PHE A 193 12.40 -20.16 24.93
C PHE A 193 10.96 -19.83 24.45
N GLN A 194 9.97 -19.95 25.32
CA GLN A 194 8.57 -19.63 25.02
C GLN A 194 8.40 -18.16 24.61
N THR A 195 9.02 -17.25 25.37
CA THR A 195 9.01 -15.82 25.06
C THR A 195 9.67 -15.54 23.72
N LEU A 196 10.81 -16.18 23.44
CA LEU A 196 11.52 -16.03 22.17
C LEU A 196 10.63 -16.42 20.99
N VAL A 197 10.02 -17.59 21.04
CA VAL A 197 9.18 -18.14 19.99
C VAL A 197 7.92 -17.30 19.77
N LEU A 198 7.26 -16.85 20.86
CA LEU A 198 6.08 -15.98 20.75
C LEU A 198 6.43 -14.62 20.13
N CYS A 199 7.53 -14.01 20.58
CA CYS A 199 8.00 -12.76 19.99
C CYS A 199 8.36 -12.91 18.51
N ARG A 200 8.91 -14.05 18.11
CA ARG A 200 9.20 -14.39 16.71
C ARG A 200 7.93 -14.45 15.85
N PHE A 201 6.87 -15.06 16.37
CA PHE A 201 5.59 -15.08 15.67
C PHE A 201 5.06 -13.67 15.41
N PHE A 202 5.03 -12.81 16.43
CA PHE A 202 4.58 -11.43 16.28
C PHE A 202 5.53 -10.61 15.40
N SER A 203 6.82 -10.80 15.51
CA SER A 203 7.81 -10.18 14.64
C SER A 203 7.54 -10.50 13.16
N GLY A 204 7.23 -11.75 12.84
CA GLY A 204 6.82 -12.17 11.50
C GLY A 204 5.48 -11.56 11.05
N LEU A 205 4.48 -11.55 11.95
CA LEU A 205 3.14 -11.02 11.67
C LEU A 205 3.19 -9.52 11.31
N PHE A 206 3.90 -8.73 12.10
CA PHE A 206 4.08 -7.30 11.85
C PHE A 206 5.02 -7.04 10.67
N GLY A 207 6.08 -7.83 10.56
CA GLY A 207 7.03 -7.74 9.47
C GLY A 207 6.46 -8.06 8.09
N ALA A 208 5.33 -8.75 7.98
CA ALA A 208 4.67 -9.04 6.71
C ALA A 208 4.06 -7.80 6.03
N SER A 209 3.90 -6.68 6.75
CA SER A 209 3.29 -5.46 6.23
C SER A 209 3.98 -4.90 4.98
N PRO A 210 5.33 -4.72 4.90
CA PRO A 210 5.97 -4.22 3.71
C PRO A 210 5.78 -5.11 2.47
N LEU A 211 5.66 -6.41 2.68
CA LEU A 211 5.44 -7.37 1.59
C LEU A 211 4.02 -7.30 1.05
N ALA A 212 3.04 -7.14 1.94
CA ALA A 212 1.63 -7.04 1.55
C ALA A 212 1.31 -5.69 0.88
N VAL A 213 1.86 -4.60 1.42
CA VAL A 213 1.52 -3.23 1.01
C VAL A 213 2.44 -2.70 -0.09
N GLY A 214 3.71 -3.12 -0.12
CA GLY A 214 4.71 -2.61 -1.07
C GLY A 214 4.29 -2.70 -2.54
N PRO A 215 3.85 -3.86 -3.05
CA PRO A 215 3.37 -3.98 -4.43
C PRO A 215 2.16 -3.10 -4.74
N ALA A 216 1.27 -2.90 -3.76
CA ALA A 216 0.11 -2.01 -3.91
C ALA A 216 0.54 -0.53 -4.02
N VAL A 217 1.50 -0.09 -3.20
CA VAL A 217 2.10 1.26 -3.31
C VAL A 217 2.72 1.46 -4.69
N MET A 218 3.42 0.45 -5.24
CA MET A 218 4.00 0.55 -6.59
C MET A 218 2.92 0.62 -7.66
N ALA A 219 1.80 -0.09 -7.48
CA ALA A 219 0.68 -0.03 -8.39
C ALA A 219 0.01 1.36 -8.42
N ASP A 220 0.01 2.06 -7.29
CA ASP A 220 -0.59 3.38 -7.14
C ASP A 220 0.32 4.51 -7.70
N ILE A 221 1.66 4.34 -7.63
CA ILE A 221 2.65 5.38 -7.99
C ILE A 221 3.14 5.26 -9.43
N PHE A 222 3.28 4.04 -9.96
CA PHE A 222 3.86 3.79 -11.28
C PHE A 222 2.80 3.52 -12.34
N SER A 223 3.02 4.05 -13.55
CA SER A 223 2.22 3.73 -14.72
C SER A 223 2.29 2.23 -15.05
N THR A 224 1.33 1.72 -15.82
CA THR A 224 1.29 0.30 -16.22
C THR A 224 2.58 -0.17 -16.89
N GLU A 225 3.26 0.72 -17.63
CA GLU A 225 4.51 0.44 -18.34
C GLU A 225 5.71 0.28 -17.38
N ASP A 226 5.83 1.16 -16.38
CA ASP A 226 6.97 1.20 -15.45
C ASP A 226 6.78 0.31 -14.21
N ARG A 227 5.54 -0.06 -13.91
CA ARG A 227 5.17 -0.88 -12.74
C ARG A 227 5.93 -2.21 -12.69
N GLY A 228 6.12 -2.85 -13.84
CA GLY A 228 6.86 -4.10 -13.95
C GLY A 228 8.29 -3.98 -13.42
N ASN A 229 9.00 -2.93 -13.79
CA ASN A 229 10.36 -2.66 -13.34
C ASN A 229 10.42 -2.37 -11.83
N ALA A 230 9.48 -1.60 -11.31
CA ALA A 230 9.41 -1.29 -9.88
C ALA A 230 9.15 -2.55 -9.03
N ILE A 231 8.19 -3.38 -9.42
CA ILE A 231 7.89 -4.64 -8.73
C ILE A 231 9.06 -5.62 -8.84
N SER A 232 9.75 -5.69 -9.98
CA SER A 232 10.92 -6.55 -10.16
C SER A 232 12.05 -6.19 -9.18
N LEU A 233 12.27 -4.91 -8.89
CA LEU A 233 13.25 -4.49 -7.90
C LEU A 233 12.88 -4.95 -6.48
N ILE A 234 11.59 -4.83 -6.11
CA ILE A 234 11.11 -5.35 -4.81
C ILE A 234 11.30 -6.86 -4.74
N CYS A 235 10.96 -7.61 -5.79
CA CYS A 235 11.15 -9.05 -5.84
C CYS A 235 12.64 -9.44 -5.71
N LEU A 236 13.53 -8.69 -6.36
CA LEU A 236 14.97 -8.90 -6.22
C LEU A 236 15.43 -8.75 -4.77
N MET A 237 14.97 -7.71 -4.07
CA MET A 237 15.30 -7.48 -2.66
C MET A 237 14.71 -8.55 -1.74
N ILE A 238 13.52 -9.06 -2.04
CA ILE A 238 12.88 -10.18 -1.31
C ILE A 238 13.72 -11.45 -1.42
N ILE A 239 14.29 -11.73 -2.60
CA ILE A 239 15.15 -12.90 -2.81
C ILE A 239 16.52 -12.70 -2.16
N ALA A 240 17.10 -11.51 -2.24
CA ALA A 240 18.40 -11.20 -1.67
C ALA A 240 18.42 -11.32 -0.13
N GLY A 241 17.30 -10.99 0.54
CA GLY A 241 17.18 -11.07 2.00
C GLY A 241 17.58 -12.43 2.57
N PRO A 242 16.89 -13.53 2.24
CA PRO A 242 17.19 -14.85 2.75
C PRO A 242 18.53 -15.43 2.29
N MET A 243 19.08 -14.96 1.19
CA MET A 243 20.41 -15.39 0.73
C MET A 243 21.52 -14.79 1.57
N LEU A 244 21.39 -13.52 1.97
CA LEU A 244 22.40 -12.83 2.79
C LEU A 244 22.26 -13.16 4.28
N ALA A 245 21.02 -13.40 4.74
CA ALA A 245 20.72 -13.57 6.16
C ALA A 245 21.49 -14.70 6.84
N PRO A 246 21.58 -15.95 6.30
CA PRO A 246 22.34 -17.01 6.94
C PRO A 246 23.84 -16.75 7.00
N VAL A 247 24.40 -16.05 6.02
CA VAL A 247 25.83 -15.71 5.98
C VAL A 247 26.15 -14.74 7.12
N VAL A 248 25.35 -13.67 7.24
CA VAL A 248 25.51 -12.68 8.31
C VAL A 248 25.20 -13.30 9.67
N GLY A 249 24.09 -14.03 9.78
CA GLY A 249 23.68 -14.71 11.00
C GLY A 249 24.67 -15.74 11.49
N GLY A 250 25.25 -16.54 10.60
CA GLY A 250 26.28 -17.51 10.93
C GLY A 250 27.55 -16.83 11.46
N TYR A 251 28.03 -15.80 10.76
CA TYR A 251 29.24 -15.06 11.22
C TYR A 251 29.03 -14.45 12.61
N ILE A 252 27.85 -13.86 12.87
CA ILE A 252 27.52 -13.25 14.16
C ILE A 252 27.40 -14.31 15.27
N THR A 253 26.68 -15.41 15.00
CA THR A 253 26.40 -16.45 15.96
C THR A 253 27.67 -17.11 16.48
N PHE A 254 28.63 -17.38 15.60
CA PHE A 254 29.92 -18.02 15.95
C PHE A 254 31.02 -17.03 16.36
N SER A 255 30.70 -15.70 16.35
CA SER A 255 31.60 -14.68 16.89
C SER A 255 31.44 -14.54 18.42
N TYR A 256 32.26 -13.70 19.04
CA TYR A 256 32.16 -13.35 20.46
C TYR A 256 30.83 -12.63 20.82
N LEU A 257 30.07 -12.16 19.84
CA LEU A 257 28.81 -11.46 20.05
C LEU A 257 27.67 -12.41 20.45
N GLY A 258 27.65 -13.63 19.90
CA GLY A 258 26.65 -14.64 20.17
C GLY A 258 25.34 -14.43 19.43
N TRP A 259 24.43 -15.42 19.50
CA TRP A 259 23.18 -15.49 18.73
C TRP A 259 22.21 -14.34 18.97
N ARG A 260 22.22 -13.73 20.17
CA ARG A 260 21.30 -12.61 20.49
C ARG A 260 21.54 -11.39 19.62
N TRP A 261 22.76 -11.19 19.14
CA TRP A 261 23.08 -10.08 18.26
C TRP A 261 22.47 -10.19 16.87
N THR A 262 22.05 -11.37 16.44
CA THR A 262 21.29 -11.53 15.19
C THR A 262 19.99 -10.76 15.27
N GLU A 263 19.31 -10.81 16.44
CA GLU A 263 18.06 -10.10 16.68
C GLU A 263 18.26 -8.59 16.91
N TYR A 264 19.33 -8.20 17.61
CA TYR A 264 19.67 -6.78 17.76
C TYR A 264 19.96 -6.13 16.42
N ILE A 265 20.67 -6.78 15.53
CA ILE A 265 20.98 -6.26 14.19
C ILE A 265 19.68 -6.14 13.37
N LEU A 266 18.81 -7.13 13.41
CA LEU A 266 17.49 -7.04 12.77
C LEU A 266 16.69 -5.86 13.32
N GLY A 267 16.65 -5.68 14.64
CA GLY A 267 15.98 -4.56 15.30
C GLY A 267 16.55 -3.20 14.91
N ILE A 268 17.90 -3.08 14.80
CA ILE A 268 18.56 -1.84 14.37
C ILE A 268 18.24 -1.52 12.91
N PHE A 269 18.32 -2.49 12.00
CA PHE A 269 17.96 -2.27 10.61
C PHE A 269 16.49 -1.93 10.45
N SER A 270 15.60 -2.62 11.17
CA SER A 270 14.16 -2.32 11.17
C SER A 270 13.87 -0.93 11.74
N SER A 271 14.58 -0.49 12.80
CA SER A 271 14.42 0.86 13.36
C SER A 271 14.87 1.95 12.38
N LEU A 272 15.97 1.70 11.63
CA LEU A 272 16.39 2.61 10.58
C LEU A 272 15.34 2.74 9.47
N VAL A 273 14.80 1.60 9.02
CA VAL A 273 13.72 1.59 8.01
C VAL A 273 12.47 2.29 8.53
N LEU A 274 12.09 2.05 9.79
CA LEU A 274 10.97 2.73 10.45
C LEU A 274 11.16 4.25 10.45
N PHE A 275 12.35 4.70 10.81
CA PHE A 275 12.71 6.13 10.77
C PHE A 275 12.55 6.70 9.35
N LEU A 276 13.12 6.03 8.36
CA LEU A 276 13.03 6.46 6.97
C LEU A 276 11.56 6.51 6.48
N LEU A 277 10.77 5.47 6.74
CA LEU A 277 9.35 5.42 6.37
C LEU A 277 8.55 6.54 7.03
N THR A 278 8.80 6.82 8.31
CA THR A 278 8.04 7.82 9.05
C THR A 278 8.30 9.23 8.55
N PHE A 279 9.55 9.57 8.21
CA PHE A 279 9.93 10.93 7.82
C PHE A 279 9.92 11.21 6.33
N PHE A 280 10.11 10.20 5.49
CA PHE A 280 10.31 10.39 4.06
C PHE A 280 9.22 9.79 3.18
N LEU A 281 8.37 8.89 3.71
CA LEU A 281 7.24 8.38 2.95
C LEU A 281 6.08 9.38 3.07
N GLU A 282 5.81 10.07 1.97
CA GLU A 282 4.63 10.93 1.80
C GLU A 282 3.41 10.06 1.49
N GLU A 283 2.23 10.52 1.88
CA GLU A 283 0.96 9.84 1.61
C GLU A 283 0.30 10.42 0.36
#